data_ab999ae5fdb99bc47c5ee9f1907b8818
#
_entry.id   ab999ae5fdb99bc47c5ee9f1907b8818
#
_cell.length_a   1.000
_cell.length_b   1.000
_cell.length_c   1.000
_cell.angle_alpha   90.00
_cell.angle_beta   90.00
_cell.angle_gamma   90.00
#
_symmetry.space_group_name_H-M   'P 1'
#
loop_
_entity.id
_entity.type
_entity.pdbx_description
1 polymer ?
#
loop_
_entity_poly.entity_id
_entity_poly.type
_entity_poly.pdbx_seq_one_letter_code
_entity_poly.pdbx_strand_id
1 'polypeptide(L)'
;MYIVYQMPRILSTLCQSSFKRLLTHHNFQLNNNMSSLSSVPLVDIDPSGVFKYILINVYEEVKSGQEPKITIVRGYKRCNYHSDIYDEVQAKLSPLDCEPLAGGRISHDPENKKIHIYGYSQGYGKADHEVTAKLIKAAYPEYTITISDEGY
;
A
#
# COMPACT_ATOMS: atom_id res chain seq x y z
N MET A 1 49.03 55.68 39.38
CA MET A 1 50.40 55.62 38.83
C MET A 1 50.36 54.53 37.77
N TYR A 2 50.51 54.97 36.54
CA TYR A 2 50.39 54.17 35.32
C TYR A 2 51.64 53.36 35.11
N ILE A 3 51.51 52.12 34.61
CA ILE A 3 52.52 51.51 33.75
C ILE A 3 51.80 50.64 32.75
N VAL A 4 51.85 51.13 31.51
CA VAL A 4 51.48 50.49 30.27
C VAL A 4 52.71 49.68 29.85
N TYR A 5 52.55 48.41 29.53
CA TYR A 5 53.56 47.70 28.71
C TYR A 5 52.96 47.22 27.40
N GLN A 6 53.53 47.75 26.36
CA GLN A 6 53.30 47.43 24.95
C GLN A 6 53.98 46.12 24.53
N MET A 7 53.36 45.56 23.51
CA MET A 7 53.73 44.41 22.72
C MET A 7 55.18 44.22 22.26
N PRO A 8 55.50 43.04 21.73
CA PRO A 8 55.77 42.99 20.30
C PRO A 8 55.05 41.90 19.51
N ARG A 9 54.69 42.31 18.29
CA ARG A 9 54.28 41.44 17.21
C ARG A 9 55.48 40.58 16.76
N ILE A 10 55.28 39.25 16.58
CA ILE A 10 56.08 38.46 15.73
C ILE A 10 55.16 37.65 14.83
N LEU A 11 55.24 37.93 13.54
CA LEU A 11 54.75 37.13 12.43
C LEU A 11 55.39 35.75 12.48
N SER A 12 54.61 34.68 12.29
CA SER A 12 55.04 33.52 11.53
C SER A 12 53.85 32.91 10.83
N THR A 13 53.83 33.21 9.57
CA THR A 13 53.18 32.45 8.50
C THR A 13 53.56 30.97 8.61
N LEU A 14 52.59 30.07 8.32
CA LEU A 14 52.69 28.70 7.92
C LEU A 14 51.95 27.76 8.89
N CYS A 15 50.73 27.48 8.57
CA CYS A 15 50.11 26.17 8.43
C CYS A 15 48.59 26.29 8.24
N GLN A 16 48.22 26.88 7.14
CA GLN A 16 46.86 26.74 6.61
C GLN A 16 46.87 25.63 5.54
N SER A 17 47.06 24.43 5.97
CA SER A 17 46.75 23.29 5.09
C SER A 17 46.66 22.05 5.96
N SER A 18 45.47 21.64 6.34
CA SER A 18 45.09 20.28 6.68
C SER A 18 43.89 20.17 7.62
N PHE A 19 42.95 21.10 7.61
CA PHE A 19 41.66 20.87 8.31
C PHE A 19 40.43 21.14 7.41
N LYS A 20 40.57 20.95 6.12
CA LYS A 20 39.45 20.92 5.17
C LYS A 20 39.29 19.55 4.57
N ARG A 21 39.15 18.54 5.40
CA ARG A 21 38.61 17.21 5.01
C ARG A 21 38.09 16.53 6.25
N LEU A 22 36.80 16.55 6.40
CA LEU A 22 35.93 15.54 7.01
C LEU A 22 34.59 16.18 7.45
N LEU A 23 34.03 17.01 6.58
CA LEU A 23 32.59 17.14 6.51
C LEU A 23 32.16 16.47 5.22
N THR A 24 32.43 15.18 5.10
CA THR A 24 31.62 14.34 4.25
C THR A 24 30.21 14.47 4.80
N HIS A 25 29.40 15.17 4.06
CA HIS A 25 27.97 15.08 4.16
C HIS A 25 27.63 13.59 4.02
N HIS A 26 27.51 12.91 5.13
CA HIS A 26 26.63 11.79 5.19
C HIS A 26 25.24 12.41 4.95
N ASN A 27 24.88 12.52 3.67
CA ASN A 27 23.50 12.48 3.30
C ASN A 27 22.98 11.17 3.88
N PHE A 28 22.51 11.26 5.10
CA PHE A 28 21.58 10.31 5.66
C PHE A 28 20.32 10.49 4.82
N GLN A 29 20.34 9.89 3.63
CA GLN A 29 19.11 9.60 2.92
C GLN A 29 18.37 8.71 3.90
N LEU A 30 17.42 9.29 4.59
CA LEU A 30 16.28 8.57 5.11
C LEU A 30 15.67 7.92 3.87
N ASN A 31 16.09 6.70 3.60
CA ASN A 31 15.37 5.79 2.75
C ASN A 31 14.01 5.63 3.44
N ASN A 32 13.08 6.52 3.11
CA ASN A 32 11.66 6.23 3.19
C ASN A 32 11.40 5.11 2.17
N ASN A 33 11.94 3.94 2.43
CA ASN A 33 11.40 2.68 1.95
C ASN A 33 10.10 2.43 2.73
N MET A 34 9.15 3.36 2.62
CA MET A 34 7.76 2.96 2.74
C MET A 34 7.56 1.99 1.58
N SER A 35 7.40 0.71 1.94
CA SER A 35 7.02 -0.32 0.97
C SER A 35 5.94 0.26 0.08
N SER A 36 6.09 0.15 -1.24
CA SER A 36 5.07 0.62 -2.17
C SER A 36 3.71 -0.03 -1.90
N LEU A 37 3.70 -1.21 -1.25
CA LEU A 37 2.51 -1.88 -0.74
C LEU A 37 1.75 -1.06 0.31
N SER A 38 2.42 -0.27 1.14
CA SER A 38 1.77 0.53 2.17
C SER A 38 0.87 1.64 1.60
N SER A 39 1.08 2.02 0.35
CA SER A 39 0.28 3.02 -0.36
C SER A 39 -0.96 2.43 -1.05
N VAL A 40 -1.07 1.09 -1.11
CA VAL A 40 -2.18 0.40 -1.78
C VAL A 40 -3.36 0.24 -0.82
N PRO A 41 -4.54 0.82 -1.10
CA PRO A 41 -5.72 0.59 -0.27
C PRO A 41 -6.10 -0.89 -0.23
N LEU A 42 -6.38 -1.43 0.96
CA LEU A 42 -6.78 -2.83 1.11
C LEU A 42 -8.15 -3.11 0.51
N VAL A 43 -9.05 -2.13 0.52
CA VAL A 43 -10.41 -2.25 -0.03
C VAL A 43 -10.69 -1.06 -0.93
N ASP A 44 -11.11 -1.34 -2.16
CA ASP A 44 -11.62 -0.36 -3.12
C ASP A 44 -12.79 -1.01 -3.87
N ILE A 45 -14.00 -0.65 -3.46
CA ILE A 45 -15.26 -1.18 -3.97
C ILE A 45 -16.23 -0.04 -4.25
N ASP A 46 -17.16 -0.26 -5.18
CA ASP A 46 -18.21 0.72 -5.46
C ASP A 46 -19.07 1.02 -4.22
N PRO A 47 -19.50 2.28 -4.05
CA PRO A 47 -20.17 2.74 -2.85
C PRO A 47 -21.57 2.18 -2.66
N SER A 48 -22.18 1.56 -3.67
CA SER A 48 -23.54 0.99 -3.59
C SER A 48 -23.86 -0.02 -4.68
N GLY A 49 -24.83 -0.87 -4.43
CA GLY A 49 -25.44 -1.77 -5.42
C GLY A 49 -24.81 -3.16 -5.43
N VAL A 50 -25.10 -3.94 -6.48
CA VAL A 50 -24.63 -5.32 -6.65
C VAL A 50 -23.57 -5.36 -7.74
N PHE A 51 -22.41 -5.93 -7.44
CA PHE A 51 -21.30 -6.03 -8.35
C PHE A 51 -20.40 -7.22 -8.06
N LYS A 52 -19.57 -7.57 -9.05
CA LYS A 52 -18.52 -8.58 -8.87
C LYS A 52 -17.36 -8.00 -8.08
N TYR A 53 -16.68 -8.86 -7.33
CA TYR A 53 -15.43 -8.52 -6.66
C TYR A 53 -14.38 -9.62 -6.85
N ILE A 54 -13.13 -9.27 -6.67
CA ILE A 54 -12.00 -10.18 -6.72
C ILE A 54 -11.05 -9.93 -5.54
N LEU A 55 -10.49 -11.00 -4.98
CA LEU A 55 -9.35 -10.98 -4.08
C LEU A 55 -8.08 -11.08 -4.90
N ILE A 56 -7.13 -10.21 -4.63
CA ILE A 56 -5.85 -10.13 -5.33
C ILE A 56 -4.73 -10.06 -4.29
N ASN A 57 -3.70 -10.90 -4.44
CA ASN A 57 -2.43 -10.68 -3.77
C ASN A 57 -1.60 -9.69 -4.57
N VAL A 58 -1.01 -8.73 -3.88
CA VAL A 58 -0.09 -7.75 -4.46
C VAL A 58 1.26 -7.91 -3.80
N TYR A 59 2.31 -7.96 -4.61
CA TYR A 59 3.68 -8.21 -4.21
C TYR A 59 4.57 -7.03 -4.57
N GLU A 60 5.59 -6.77 -3.76
CA GLU A 60 6.73 -5.99 -4.21
C GLU A 60 7.58 -6.82 -5.15
N GLU A 61 8.35 -6.14 -6.02
CA GLU A 61 9.29 -6.80 -6.91
C GLU A 61 10.23 -7.74 -6.13
N VAL A 62 10.16 -9.02 -6.47
CA VAL A 62 10.84 -10.09 -5.76
C VAL A 62 12.33 -10.06 -6.00
N LYS A 63 13.10 -9.98 -4.96
CA LYS A 63 14.57 -10.14 -5.04
C LYS A 63 15.11 -11.38 -4.32
N SER A 64 14.32 -12.08 -3.49
CA SER A 64 14.87 -13.11 -2.61
C SER A 64 13.93 -14.23 -2.15
N GLY A 65 12.76 -14.46 -2.78
CA GLY A 65 11.93 -15.65 -2.53
C GLY A 65 11.07 -15.67 -1.27
N GLN A 66 11.11 -14.63 -0.43
CA GLN A 66 10.10 -14.34 0.60
C GLN A 66 9.60 -12.90 0.38
N GLU A 67 8.50 -12.82 -0.33
CA GLU A 67 7.97 -11.55 -0.79
C GLU A 67 7.01 -10.97 0.23
N PRO A 68 7.19 -9.71 0.66
CA PRO A 68 6.12 -8.98 1.30
C PRO A 68 4.92 -8.94 0.36
N LYS A 69 3.76 -9.33 0.86
CA LYS A 69 2.52 -9.26 0.11
C LYS A 69 1.37 -8.72 0.95
N ILE A 70 0.41 -8.13 0.29
CA ILE A 70 -0.88 -7.77 0.86
C ILE A 70 -1.99 -8.41 0.04
N THR A 71 -3.09 -8.74 0.67
CA THR A 71 -4.32 -9.16 0.00
C THR A 71 -5.28 -7.99 -0.03
N ILE A 72 -5.82 -7.71 -1.22
CA ILE A 72 -6.73 -6.59 -1.46
C ILE A 72 -8.07 -7.06 -2.01
N VAL A 73 -9.12 -6.28 -1.76
CA VAL A 73 -10.46 -6.46 -2.32
C VAL A 73 -10.73 -5.38 -3.35
N ARG A 74 -11.17 -5.79 -4.54
CA ARG A 74 -11.56 -4.87 -5.62
C ARG A 74 -12.91 -5.27 -6.18
N GLY A 75 -13.84 -4.32 -6.33
CA GLY A 75 -15.17 -4.62 -6.84
C GLY A 75 -15.84 -3.42 -7.50
N TYR A 76 -16.24 -3.58 -8.79
CA TYR A 76 -16.74 -2.49 -9.60
C TYR A 76 -17.95 -2.89 -10.45
N LYS A 77 -19.03 -2.09 -10.40
CA LYS A 77 -20.25 -2.29 -11.20
C LYS A 77 -20.01 -2.18 -12.69
N ARG A 78 -19.05 -1.34 -13.10
CA ARG A 78 -18.68 -1.13 -14.50
C ARG A 78 -18.02 -2.34 -15.15
N CYS A 79 -17.49 -3.26 -14.34
CA CYS A 79 -16.80 -4.46 -14.81
C CYS A 79 -17.80 -5.60 -14.97
N ASN A 80 -17.96 -6.10 -16.19
CA ASN A 80 -18.87 -7.19 -16.50
C ASN A 80 -18.32 -8.56 -16.07
N TYR A 81 -16.99 -8.71 -16.09
CA TYR A 81 -16.28 -9.94 -15.73
C TYR A 81 -15.29 -9.69 -14.59
N HIS A 82 -14.95 -10.73 -13.85
CA HIS A 82 -13.92 -10.66 -12.82
C HIS A 82 -12.53 -10.34 -13.42
N SER A 83 -12.27 -10.80 -14.65
CA SER A 83 -11.05 -10.47 -15.39
C SER A 83 -10.92 -8.97 -15.67
N ASP A 84 -12.02 -8.28 -15.98
CA ASP A 84 -12.00 -6.83 -16.25
C ASP A 84 -11.50 -6.07 -15.02
N ILE A 85 -11.94 -6.51 -13.82
CA ILE A 85 -11.47 -5.92 -12.54
C ILE A 85 -9.97 -6.17 -12.37
N TYR A 86 -9.52 -7.41 -12.62
CA TYR A 86 -8.12 -7.77 -12.47
C TYR A 86 -7.21 -6.99 -13.42
N ASP A 87 -7.56 -6.91 -14.68
CA ASP A 87 -6.79 -6.20 -15.72
C ASP A 87 -6.64 -4.71 -15.37
N GLU A 88 -7.74 -4.09 -14.90
CA GLU A 88 -7.71 -2.69 -14.46
C GLU A 88 -6.80 -2.48 -13.25
N VAL A 89 -6.86 -3.38 -12.27
CA VAL A 89 -6.06 -3.30 -11.04
C VAL A 89 -4.58 -3.51 -11.34
N GLN A 90 -4.25 -4.53 -12.14
CA GLN A 90 -2.88 -4.81 -12.54
C GLN A 90 -2.24 -3.62 -13.28
N ALA A 91 -2.99 -3.01 -14.20
CA ALA A 91 -2.53 -1.82 -14.91
C ALA A 91 -2.28 -0.62 -13.97
N LYS A 92 -3.15 -0.42 -12.97
CA LYS A 92 -3.03 0.67 -12.00
C LYS A 92 -1.89 0.48 -11.01
N LEU A 93 -1.61 -0.75 -10.62
CA LEU A 93 -0.62 -1.07 -9.59
C LEU A 93 0.79 -1.31 -10.14
N SER A 94 0.98 -1.34 -11.47
CA SER A 94 2.31 -1.46 -12.07
C SER A 94 3.27 -0.42 -11.47
N PRO A 95 4.50 -0.77 -11.05
CA PRO A 95 5.22 -2.01 -11.34
C PRO A 95 5.04 -3.14 -10.30
N LEU A 96 4.08 -3.05 -9.38
CA LEU A 96 3.80 -4.14 -8.45
C LEU A 96 3.23 -5.36 -9.18
N ASP A 97 3.59 -6.55 -8.72
CA ASP A 97 3.03 -7.78 -9.23
C ASP A 97 1.70 -8.11 -8.57
N CYS A 98 0.74 -8.59 -9.36
CA CYS A 98 -0.59 -8.94 -8.91
C CYS A 98 -0.92 -10.38 -9.26
N GLU A 99 -1.51 -11.12 -8.30
CA GLU A 99 -1.99 -12.48 -8.47
C GLU A 99 -3.48 -12.54 -8.11
N PRO A 100 -4.38 -12.87 -9.08
CA PRO A 100 -5.79 -13.04 -8.79
C PRO A 100 -6.00 -14.35 -8.03
N LEU A 101 -6.62 -14.26 -6.86
CA LEU A 101 -6.86 -15.46 -6.04
C LEU A 101 -8.19 -16.12 -6.40
N ALA A 102 -9.27 -15.38 -6.23
CA ALA A 102 -10.64 -15.85 -6.44
C ALA A 102 -11.61 -14.68 -6.36
N GLY A 103 -12.89 -14.89 -6.67
CA GLY A 103 -13.88 -13.82 -6.69
C GLY A 103 -15.25 -14.24 -6.19
N GLY A 104 -16.16 -13.29 -6.20
CA GLY A 104 -17.54 -13.43 -5.82
C GLY A 104 -18.36 -12.21 -6.16
N ARG A 105 -19.41 -11.98 -5.40
CA ARG A 105 -20.30 -10.82 -5.51
C ARG A 105 -20.42 -10.08 -4.19
N ILE A 106 -20.65 -8.80 -4.28
CA ILE A 106 -20.98 -7.93 -3.15
C ILE A 106 -22.31 -7.25 -3.46
N SER A 107 -23.20 -7.25 -2.46
CA SER A 107 -24.34 -6.35 -2.39
C SER A 107 -24.06 -5.30 -1.33
N HIS A 108 -23.89 -4.05 -1.75
CA HIS A 108 -23.55 -2.91 -0.89
C HIS A 108 -24.76 -1.97 -0.76
N ASP A 109 -25.34 -1.93 0.43
CA ASP A 109 -26.48 -1.09 0.82
C ASP A 109 -26.01 -0.02 1.83
N PRO A 110 -25.65 1.17 1.36
CA PRO A 110 -25.17 2.23 2.24
C PRO A 110 -26.26 2.84 3.10
N GLU A 111 -27.53 2.81 2.68
CA GLU A 111 -28.64 3.39 3.44
C GLU A 111 -28.88 2.59 4.74
N ASN A 112 -28.78 1.27 4.65
CA ASN A 112 -28.94 0.38 5.79
C ASN A 112 -27.60 -0.03 6.42
N LYS A 113 -26.46 0.50 5.93
CA LYS A 113 -25.11 0.12 6.34
C LYS A 113 -24.90 -1.40 6.34
N LYS A 114 -25.24 -2.04 5.24
CA LYS A 114 -25.12 -3.49 5.08
C LYS A 114 -24.26 -3.82 3.85
N ILE A 115 -23.40 -4.82 4.01
CA ILE A 115 -22.68 -5.44 2.91
C ILE A 115 -22.86 -6.94 3.00
N HIS A 116 -23.31 -7.55 1.91
CA HIS A 116 -23.47 -8.99 1.78
C HIS A 116 -22.50 -9.52 0.74
N ILE A 117 -21.72 -10.54 1.13
CA ILE A 117 -20.65 -11.16 0.32
C ILE A 117 -21.09 -12.59 0.00
N TYR A 118 -21.09 -12.98 -1.29
CA TYR A 118 -21.60 -14.27 -1.73
C TYR A 118 -21.08 -14.67 -3.10
N GLY A 119 -21.48 -15.84 -3.58
CA GLY A 119 -21.22 -16.29 -4.94
C GLY A 119 -19.75 -16.61 -5.21
N TYR A 120 -19.40 -16.73 -6.48
CA TYR A 120 -18.07 -17.15 -6.93
C TYR A 120 -17.72 -16.57 -8.30
N SER A 121 -16.47 -16.67 -8.68
CA SER A 121 -16.00 -16.41 -10.04
C SER A 121 -15.89 -17.71 -10.82
N GLN A 122 -16.47 -17.78 -12.03
CA GLN A 122 -16.35 -18.95 -12.89
C GLN A 122 -14.90 -19.20 -13.33
N GLY A 123 -14.14 -18.14 -13.57
CA GLY A 123 -12.75 -18.25 -14.03
C GLY A 123 -11.73 -18.41 -12.91
N TYR A 124 -11.94 -17.72 -11.76
CA TYR A 124 -10.98 -17.69 -10.64
C TYR A 124 -11.40 -18.52 -9.44
N GLY A 125 -12.63 -19.05 -9.43
CA GLY A 125 -13.14 -19.81 -8.29
C GLY A 125 -13.77 -18.94 -7.21
N LYS A 126 -14.18 -19.61 -6.12
CA LYS A 126 -14.83 -18.99 -4.96
C LYS A 126 -13.79 -18.36 -4.05
N ALA A 127 -13.96 -17.08 -3.76
CA ALA A 127 -13.10 -16.38 -2.82
C ALA A 127 -13.36 -16.86 -1.38
N ASP A 128 -12.36 -16.74 -0.53
CA ASP A 128 -12.51 -16.85 0.91
C ASP A 128 -13.32 -15.63 1.39
N HIS A 129 -14.63 -15.86 1.62
CA HIS A 129 -15.56 -14.80 2.04
C HIS A 129 -15.26 -14.28 3.45
N GLU A 130 -14.65 -15.10 4.33
CA GLU A 130 -14.21 -14.67 5.66
C GLU A 130 -13.06 -13.66 5.58
N VAL A 131 -12.07 -13.93 4.73
CA VAL A 131 -10.97 -13.00 4.47
C VAL A 131 -11.51 -11.70 3.89
N THR A 132 -12.41 -11.80 2.91
CA THR A 132 -13.06 -10.63 2.30
C THR A 132 -13.84 -9.82 3.34
N ALA A 133 -14.66 -10.48 4.17
CA ALA A 133 -15.45 -9.84 5.21
C ALA A 133 -14.58 -9.11 6.24
N LYS A 134 -13.47 -9.72 6.65
CA LYS A 134 -12.51 -9.11 7.58
C LYS A 134 -11.90 -7.83 7.02
N LEU A 135 -11.49 -7.85 5.75
CA LEU A 135 -10.91 -6.67 5.08
C LEU A 135 -11.96 -5.56 4.94
N ILE A 136 -13.17 -5.92 4.48
CA ILE A 136 -14.28 -4.97 4.33
C ILE A 136 -14.68 -4.39 5.69
N LYS A 137 -14.76 -5.21 6.75
CA LYS A 137 -15.12 -4.74 8.09
C LYS A 137 -14.12 -3.72 8.64
N ALA A 138 -12.83 -3.89 8.33
CA ALA A 138 -11.81 -2.91 8.71
C ALA A 138 -11.99 -1.56 7.99
N ALA A 139 -12.43 -1.58 6.72
CA ALA A 139 -12.70 -0.37 5.94
C ALA A 139 -14.07 0.26 6.25
N TYR A 140 -15.05 -0.55 6.64
CA TYR A 140 -16.43 -0.16 6.94
C TYR A 140 -16.85 -0.60 8.35
N PRO A 141 -16.25 -0.05 9.42
CA PRO A 141 -16.47 -0.54 10.79
C PRO A 141 -17.93 -0.41 11.28
N GLU A 142 -18.68 0.54 10.73
CA GLU A 142 -20.09 0.81 11.08
C GLU A 142 -21.07 -0.12 10.36
N TYR A 143 -20.60 -0.92 9.38
CA TYR A 143 -21.49 -1.75 8.57
C TYR A 143 -21.69 -3.14 9.17
N THR A 144 -22.88 -3.70 8.95
CA THR A 144 -23.14 -5.12 9.15
C THR A 144 -22.67 -5.88 7.92
N ILE A 145 -21.69 -6.77 8.12
CA ILE A 145 -21.16 -7.62 7.06
C ILE A 145 -21.75 -9.01 7.23
N THR A 146 -22.30 -9.55 6.17
CA THR A 146 -22.81 -10.93 6.12
C THR A 146 -22.19 -11.67 4.95
N ILE A 147 -22.04 -12.98 5.12
CA ILE A 147 -21.53 -13.88 4.07
C ILE A 147 -22.52 -14.99 3.80
N SER A 148 -22.52 -15.50 2.59
CA SER A 148 -23.27 -16.69 2.20
C SER A 148 -22.47 -17.52 1.20
N ASP A 149 -22.58 -18.83 1.33
CA ASP A 149 -22.04 -19.76 0.35
C ASP A 149 -23.02 -20.03 -0.79
N GLU A 150 -24.26 -19.59 -0.64
CA GLU A 150 -25.34 -19.75 -1.59
C GLU A 150 -25.48 -18.53 -2.49
N GLY A 151 -25.95 -18.80 -3.69
CA GLY A 151 -26.30 -17.76 -4.65
C GLY A 151 -25.23 -17.45 -5.70
N TYR A 152 -25.75 -17.05 -6.86
CA TYR A 152 -24.98 -16.55 -7.98
C TYR A 152 -25.47 -15.14 -8.36
#